data_876d96bd87fb87ff308f2040b6f5211a
#
_entry.id   876d96bd87fb87ff308f2040b6f5211a
#
_cell.length_a   1.000
_cell.length_b   1.000
_cell.length_c   1.000
_cell.angle_alpha   90.00
_cell.angle_beta   90.00
_cell.angle_gamma   90.00
#
_symmetry.space_group_name_H-M   'P 1'
#
loop_
_entity.id
_entity.type
_entity.pdbx_description
1 polymer ?
#
loop_
_entity_poly.entity_id
_entity_poly.type
_entity_poly.pdbx_seq_one_letter_code
_entity_poly.pdbx_strand_id
1 'polypeptide(L)'
;MALTRRQFVQKTAFAAAALYGRPIDVLAGTRRIFRAGRQNAAALDAAMIRKLASQITGRVITPEASDYESSRLIFNRAFDQRPAVIVRCASASDVARALDFGQSHSLPLAVRGGGHSAAGYGGCDGGVVIDLSGMKRVEVDAEKRVARAEAGLLVRDLDEATQRFGLATTLGDCPTVGIAGLTLGGGLGALMPKYGAACDNLISAQVVTVDGRQVEASQKSNPDLFWAIRGGGGNFGVVTAFEYQLHPVSEVLAGTLMYPRERIPEMLQAYVKFTGAAPDEMSVVGLVFPSEQGARFLMLSLYCGQPSLGHDLLKPLRAPLKTQEDTVKVIPYLEAHPMGMPRNAYAYFYMTCSFRNSPRSQLRPLQRQSRMRRRGPGC
;
A
#
# COMPACT_ATOMS: atom_id res chain seq x y z
N MET A 1 -27.33 17.79 -9.10
CA MET A 1 -27.64 16.52 -8.36
C MET A 1 -26.34 15.78 -8.15
N ALA A 2 -25.78 15.82 -6.97
CA ALA A 2 -24.48 15.22 -6.65
C ALA A 2 -24.59 13.69 -6.63
N LEU A 3 -23.69 13.01 -7.32
CA LEU A 3 -23.61 11.55 -7.32
C LEU A 3 -23.09 11.06 -5.98
N THR A 4 -23.76 10.09 -5.35
CA THR A 4 -23.23 9.42 -4.17
C THR A 4 -21.97 8.60 -4.53
N ARG A 5 -21.05 8.40 -3.56
CA ARG A 5 -19.84 7.55 -3.75
C ARG A 5 -20.15 6.20 -4.41
N ARG A 6 -21.27 5.59 -4.02
CA ARG A 6 -21.75 4.30 -4.57
C ARG A 6 -22.14 4.41 -6.06
N GLN A 7 -22.79 5.50 -6.47
CA GLN A 7 -23.20 5.75 -7.86
C GLN A 7 -21.99 6.10 -8.75
N PHE A 8 -20.99 6.81 -8.20
CA PHE A 8 -19.75 7.11 -8.92
C PHE A 8 -18.98 5.81 -9.24
N VAL A 9 -18.75 4.94 -8.24
CA VAL A 9 -18.08 3.65 -8.43
C VAL A 9 -18.86 2.74 -9.40
N GLN A 10 -20.19 2.76 -9.36
CA GLN A 10 -21.01 1.99 -10.29
C GLN A 10 -20.89 2.48 -11.75
N LYS A 11 -20.85 3.79 -11.97
CA LYS A 11 -20.74 4.36 -13.32
C LYS A 11 -19.34 4.20 -13.92
N THR A 12 -18.28 4.34 -13.11
CA THR A 12 -16.90 4.10 -13.59
C THR A 12 -16.63 2.62 -13.89
N ALA A 13 -17.19 1.68 -13.14
CA ALA A 13 -17.08 0.25 -13.43
C ALA A 13 -17.79 -0.13 -14.75
N PHE A 14 -18.92 0.52 -15.08
CA PHE A 14 -19.64 0.30 -16.36
C PHE A 14 -18.88 0.87 -17.57
N ALA A 15 -18.23 2.03 -17.43
CA ALA A 15 -17.42 2.61 -18.49
C ALA A 15 -16.17 1.77 -18.82
N ALA A 16 -15.55 1.18 -17.81
CA ALA A 16 -14.43 0.25 -17.99
C ALA A 16 -14.85 -1.04 -18.71
N ALA A 17 -16.02 -1.61 -18.39
CA ALA A 17 -16.52 -2.84 -19.02
C ALA A 17 -16.89 -2.66 -20.51
N ALA A 18 -17.36 -1.47 -20.91
CA ALA A 18 -17.71 -1.16 -22.29
C ALA A 18 -16.49 -1.00 -23.22
N LEU A 19 -15.31 -0.67 -22.66
CA LEU A 19 -14.05 -0.55 -23.40
C LEU A 19 -13.34 -1.89 -23.63
N TYR A 20 -13.71 -2.98 -22.92
CA TYR A 20 -13.05 -4.29 -23.00
C TYR A 20 -13.65 -5.25 -24.04
N GLY A 21 -14.59 -4.80 -24.86
CA GLY A 21 -15.23 -5.64 -25.92
C GLY A 21 -14.40 -5.89 -27.17
N ARG A 22 -13.16 -5.38 -27.28
CA ARG A 22 -12.21 -5.68 -28.36
C ARG A 22 -10.86 -6.05 -27.78
N PRO A 23 -10.16 -7.07 -28.30
CA PRO A 23 -8.78 -7.34 -27.92
C PRO A 23 -7.90 -6.19 -28.46
N ILE A 24 -7.76 -5.16 -27.65
CA ILE A 24 -6.78 -4.10 -27.92
C ILE A 24 -5.43 -4.62 -27.44
N ASP A 25 -4.46 -4.53 -28.31
CA ASP A 25 -3.06 -4.88 -28.05
C ASP A 25 -2.45 -3.86 -27.06
N VAL A 26 -2.88 -3.94 -25.80
CA VAL A 26 -2.48 -3.06 -24.70
C VAL A 26 -0.96 -3.16 -24.44
N LEU A 27 -0.35 -4.30 -24.80
CA LEU A 27 1.09 -4.52 -24.68
C LEU A 27 1.92 -3.72 -25.67
N ALA A 28 1.39 -3.42 -26.87
CA ALA A 28 2.10 -2.61 -27.87
C ALA A 28 2.02 -1.11 -27.55
N GLY A 29 0.90 -0.65 -26.96
CA GLY A 29 0.71 0.75 -26.56
C GLY A 29 1.57 1.14 -25.36
N THR A 30 1.64 0.30 -24.34
CA THR A 30 2.48 0.55 -23.16
C THR A 30 3.97 0.61 -23.49
N ARG A 31 4.47 -0.24 -24.42
CA ARG A 31 5.87 -0.15 -24.88
C ARG A 31 6.20 1.16 -25.62
N ARG A 32 5.24 1.81 -26.28
CA ARG A 32 5.46 3.11 -26.95
C ARG A 32 5.48 4.28 -25.98
N ILE A 33 4.63 4.29 -24.95
CA ILE A 33 4.60 5.34 -23.93
C ILE A 33 5.89 5.31 -23.10
N PHE A 34 6.38 4.12 -22.73
CA PHE A 34 7.66 3.96 -22.02
C PHE A 34 8.90 4.23 -22.88
N ARG A 35 8.81 4.17 -24.22
CA ARG A 35 9.92 4.55 -25.13
C ARG A 35 10.03 6.05 -25.40
N ALA A 36 8.95 6.81 -25.29
CA ALA A 36 8.99 8.26 -25.53
C ALA A 36 9.84 9.02 -24.47
N GLY A 37 9.96 8.51 -23.25
CA GLY A 37 10.82 9.08 -22.20
C GLY A 37 12.33 8.90 -22.42
N ARG A 38 12.76 8.06 -23.36
CA ARG A 38 14.19 7.82 -23.61
C ARG A 38 14.87 8.84 -24.56
N GLN A 39 14.12 9.74 -25.20
CA GLN A 39 14.68 10.54 -26.29
C GLN A 39 15.16 11.94 -25.93
N ASN A 40 14.99 12.44 -24.69
CA ASN A 40 15.42 13.80 -24.33
C ASN A 40 15.92 13.98 -22.89
N ALA A 41 16.49 12.98 -22.25
CA ALA A 41 17.34 13.27 -21.10
C ALA A 41 18.62 13.91 -21.65
N ALA A 42 18.65 15.23 -21.79
CA ALA A 42 19.92 15.95 -21.88
C ALA A 42 20.76 15.44 -20.72
N ALA A 43 21.96 14.94 -21.02
CA ALA A 43 22.83 14.41 -19.98
C ALA A 43 22.96 15.50 -18.90
N LEU A 44 22.50 15.20 -17.67
CA LEU A 44 22.62 16.15 -16.57
C LEU A 44 24.09 16.47 -16.39
N ASP A 45 24.42 17.73 -16.53
CA ASP A 45 25.81 18.21 -16.31
C ASP A 45 26.14 18.04 -14.82
N ALA A 46 27.37 17.60 -14.55
CA ALA A 46 27.90 17.47 -13.20
C ALA A 46 27.84 18.80 -12.41
N ALA A 47 27.87 19.95 -13.08
CA ALA A 47 27.71 21.26 -12.43
C ALA A 47 26.27 21.46 -11.94
N MET A 48 25.26 21.04 -12.72
CA MET A 48 23.85 21.09 -12.31
C MET A 48 23.58 20.21 -11.07
N ILE A 49 24.14 18.99 -11.07
CA ILE A 49 24.04 18.08 -9.94
C ILE A 49 24.72 18.62 -8.70
N ARG A 50 25.93 19.21 -8.83
CA ARG A 50 26.60 19.86 -7.71
C ARG A 50 25.80 21.05 -7.16
N LYS A 51 25.20 21.86 -8.04
CA LYS A 51 24.31 22.95 -7.63
C LYS A 51 23.11 22.44 -6.86
N LEU A 52 22.43 21.39 -7.35
CA LEU A 52 21.33 20.73 -6.62
C LEU A 52 21.81 20.23 -5.25
N ALA A 53 22.92 19.48 -5.22
CA ALA A 53 23.47 18.92 -3.99
C ALA A 53 23.81 19.98 -2.93
N SER A 54 24.29 21.16 -3.34
CA SER A 54 24.59 22.27 -2.43
C SER A 54 23.33 22.92 -1.82
N GLN A 55 22.16 22.66 -2.39
CA GLN A 55 20.88 23.20 -1.95
C GLN A 55 20.05 22.20 -1.12
N ILE A 56 20.39 20.91 -1.15
CA ILE A 56 19.69 19.83 -0.46
C ILE A 56 20.32 19.59 0.91
N THR A 57 19.49 19.56 1.96
CA THR A 57 19.93 19.19 3.31
C THR A 57 20.13 17.68 3.44
N GLY A 58 19.34 16.90 2.73
CA GLY A 58 19.45 15.46 2.63
C GLY A 58 20.62 15.02 1.74
N ARG A 59 20.38 14.07 0.84
CA ARG A 59 21.45 13.53 -0.02
C ARG A 59 21.00 13.41 -1.47
N VAL A 60 21.89 13.80 -2.39
CA VAL A 60 21.74 13.55 -3.83
C VAL A 60 22.58 12.33 -4.20
N ILE A 61 21.96 11.34 -4.85
CA ILE A 61 22.57 10.07 -5.24
C ILE A 61 22.50 9.98 -6.76
N THR A 62 23.67 9.83 -7.40
CA THR A 62 23.82 9.71 -8.85
C THR A 62 24.25 8.29 -9.24
N PRO A 63 24.19 7.91 -10.52
CA PRO A 63 24.60 6.58 -10.99
C PRO A 63 26.02 6.16 -10.61
N GLU A 64 26.92 7.12 -10.35
CA GLU A 64 28.31 6.89 -9.95
C GLU A 64 28.46 6.59 -8.45
N ALA A 65 27.41 6.83 -7.65
CA ALA A 65 27.47 6.58 -6.21
C ALA A 65 27.46 5.08 -5.92
N SER A 66 28.27 4.64 -4.97
CA SER A 66 28.41 3.21 -4.59
C SER A 66 27.11 2.57 -4.12
N ASP A 67 26.19 3.35 -3.56
CA ASP A 67 24.88 2.90 -3.08
C ASP A 67 23.74 3.17 -4.08
N TYR A 68 24.04 3.61 -5.31
CA TYR A 68 23.02 3.88 -6.32
C TYR A 68 22.17 2.64 -6.64
N GLU A 69 22.79 1.49 -6.90
CA GLU A 69 22.08 0.26 -7.26
C GLU A 69 21.10 -0.17 -6.16
N SER A 70 21.50 -0.08 -4.90
CA SER A 70 20.60 -0.39 -3.77
C SER A 70 19.53 0.70 -3.59
N SER A 71 19.87 1.96 -3.83
CA SER A 71 18.98 3.10 -3.63
C SER A 71 17.91 3.24 -4.70
N ARG A 72 18.14 2.79 -5.95
CA ARG A 72 17.16 2.87 -7.02
C ARG A 72 16.10 1.78 -6.98
N LEU A 73 16.41 0.66 -6.34
CA LEU A 73 15.54 -0.50 -6.33
C LEU A 73 14.26 -0.27 -5.52
N ILE A 74 13.13 -0.73 -6.06
CA ILE A 74 11.83 -0.76 -5.39
C ILE A 74 11.43 -2.20 -5.07
N PHE A 75 10.38 -2.39 -4.27
CA PHE A 75 9.92 -3.72 -3.83
C PHE A 75 9.60 -4.64 -5.01
N ASN A 76 8.84 -4.16 -6.02
CA ASN A 76 8.51 -4.96 -7.20
C ASN A 76 9.66 -4.94 -8.20
N ARG A 77 10.45 -6.00 -8.25
CA ARG A 77 11.64 -6.16 -9.11
C ARG A 77 11.31 -6.38 -10.60
N ALA A 78 10.03 -6.44 -10.98
CA ALA A 78 9.63 -6.38 -12.38
C ALA A 78 9.94 -5.00 -13.01
N PHE A 79 10.11 -3.96 -12.18
CA PHE A 79 10.46 -2.60 -12.58
C PHE A 79 11.94 -2.32 -12.26
N ASP A 80 12.80 -2.47 -13.25
CA ASP A 80 14.24 -2.17 -13.15
C ASP A 80 14.53 -0.78 -13.73
N GLN A 81 14.00 0.26 -13.07
CA GLN A 81 14.11 1.64 -13.49
C GLN A 81 15.45 2.26 -13.07
N ARG A 82 15.99 3.14 -13.94
CA ARG A 82 17.27 3.81 -13.75
C ARG A 82 17.11 5.33 -13.76
N PRO A 83 16.83 5.96 -12.59
CA PRO A 83 16.72 7.40 -12.47
C PRO A 83 18.07 8.07 -12.77
N ALA A 84 18.03 9.27 -13.34
CA ALA A 84 19.23 10.08 -13.52
C ALA A 84 19.78 10.58 -12.18
N VAL A 85 18.87 10.84 -11.22
CA VAL A 85 19.23 11.28 -9.87
C VAL A 85 18.17 10.85 -8.86
N ILE A 86 18.60 10.48 -7.66
CA ILE A 86 17.74 10.23 -6.51
C ILE A 86 18.04 11.31 -5.47
N VAL A 87 17.02 12.07 -5.08
CA VAL A 87 17.12 13.06 -4.01
C VAL A 87 16.49 12.47 -2.76
N ARG A 88 17.30 12.01 -1.82
CA ARG A 88 16.84 11.58 -0.50
C ARG A 88 16.63 12.78 0.38
N CYS A 89 15.38 13.20 0.49
CA CYS A 89 14.98 14.41 1.17
C CYS A 89 15.01 14.24 2.70
N ALA A 90 15.50 15.25 3.40
CA ALA A 90 15.43 15.37 4.85
C ALA A 90 14.38 16.40 5.31
N SER A 91 13.82 17.18 4.38
CA SER A 91 12.87 18.25 4.67
C SER A 91 11.92 18.52 3.52
N ALA A 92 10.81 19.22 3.80
CA ALA A 92 9.89 19.71 2.77
C ALA A 92 10.57 20.70 1.80
N SER A 93 11.58 21.44 2.27
CA SER A 93 12.39 22.31 1.43
C SER A 93 13.18 21.52 0.38
N ASP A 94 13.76 20.37 0.76
CA ASP A 94 14.44 19.48 -0.19
C ASP A 94 13.48 18.96 -1.27
N VAL A 95 12.26 18.62 -0.86
CA VAL A 95 11.18 18.17 -1.79
C VAL A 95 10.87 19.26 -2.80
N ALA A 96 10.69 20.53 -2.35
CA ALA A 96 10.41 21.66 -3.23
C ALA A 96 11.56 21.88 -4.23
N ARG A 97 12.81 21.79 -3.78
CA ARG A 97 13.99 21.94 -4.65
C ARG A 97 14.15 20.82 -5.66
N ALA A 98 13.84 19.58 -5.25
CA ALA A 98 13.86 18.43 -6.16
C ALA A 98 12.76 18.51 -7.23
N LEU A 99 11.56 19.02 -6.87
CA LEU A 99 10.48 19.32 -7.81
C LEU A 99 10.90 20.39 -8.81
N ASP A 100 11.41 21.54 -8.33
CA ASP A 100 11.89 22.64 -9.19
C ASP A 100 12.99 22.17 -10.14
N PHE A 101 13.97 21.41 -9.63
CA PHE A 101 15.03 20.84 -10.46
C PHE A 101 14.49 19.95 -11.58
N GLY A 102 13.56 19.04 -11.26
CA GLY A 102 12.97 18.15 -12.26
C GLY A 102 12.17 18.91 -13.31
N GLN A 103 11.40 19.91 -12.92
CA GLN A 103 10.61 20.74 -13.83
C GLN A 103 11.50 21.62 -14.72
N SER A 104 12.45 22.35 -14.12
CA SER A 104 13.36 23.24 -14.83
C SER A 104 14.18 22.53 -15.90
N HIS A 105 14.41 21.22 -15.73
CA HIS A 105 15.15 20.40 -16.70
C HIS A 105 14.24 19.45 -17.51
N SER A 106 12.91 19.60 -17.41
CA SER A 106 11.92 18.75 -18.10
C SER A 106 12.13 17.24 -17.86
N LEU A 107 12.53 16.86 -16.65
CA LEU A 107 12.80 15.48 -16.27
C LEU A 107 11.53 14.79 -15.73
N PRO A 108 11.34 13.50 -15.99
CA PRO A 108 10.35 12.71 -15.29
C PRO A 108 10.55 12.76 -13.77
N LEU A 109 9.45 12.85 -13.03
CA LEU A 109 9.44 12.88 -11.57
C LEU A 109 8.76 11.64 -11.02
N ALA A 110 9.37 10.99 -10.02
CA ALA A 110 8.74 9.95 -9.23
C ALA A 110 8.92 10.26 -7.74
N VAL A 111 7.87 10.01 -6.95
CA VAL A 111 7.92 10.17 -5.48
C VAL A 111 7.92 8.80 -4.83
N ARG A 112 8.81 8.58 -3.88
CA ARG A 112 8.97 7.33 -3.17
C ARG A 112 8.92 7.51 -1.66
N GLY A 113 7.91 6.89 -1.00
CA GLY A 113 7.94 6.60 0.43
C GLY A 113 8.64 5.25 0.68
N GLY A 114 7.89 4.19 1.03
CA GLY A 114 8.44 2.85 1.25
C GLY A 114 8.78 2.02 0.00
N GLY A 115 8.52 2.52 -1.21
CA GLY A 115 8.87 1.83 -2.47
C GLY A 115 8.02 0.59 -2.80
N HIS A 116 6.86 0.42 -2.20
CA HIS A 116 5.97 -0.75 -2.37
C HIS A 116 4.94 -0.63 -3.50
N SER A 117 5.05 0.37 -4.39
CA SER A 117 4.13 0.49 -5.53
C SER A 117 4.15 -0.76 -6.41
N ALA A 118 3.01 -1.46 -6.50
CA ALA A 118 2.86 -2.63 -7.36
C ALA A 118 3.01 -2.28 -8.84
N ALA A 119 2.69 -1.02 -9.22
CA ALA A 119 2.78 -0.49 -10.59
C ALA A 119 4.11 0.22 -10.89
N GLY A 120 5.08 0.22 -9.96
CA GLY A 120 6.40 0.79 -10.20
C GLY A 120 6.50 2.31 -10.09
N TYR A 121 5.49 3.00 -9.57
CA TYR A 121 5.46 4.47 -9.51
C TYR A 121 6.50 5.10 -8.55
N GLY A 122 7.17 4.30 -7.71
CA GLY A 122 8.24 4.78 -6.82
C GLY A 122 9.60 4.98 -7.51
N GLY A 123 9.67 4.82 -8.84
CA GLY A 123 10.87 5.03 -9.65
C GLY A 123 10.52 5.57 -11.04
N CYS A 124 11.53 5.99 -11.78
CA CYS A 124 11.42 6.43 -13.18
C CYS A 124 12.75 6.24 -13.90
N ASP A 125 12.71 6.09 -15.23
CA ASP A 125 13.92 6.06 -16.06
C ASP A 125 14.36 7.48 -16.44
N GLY A 126 15.66 7.78 -16.28
CA GLY A 126 16.28 9.04 -16.70
C GLY A 126 15.74 10.30 -16.00
N GLY A 127 14.95 10.13 -14.94
CA GLY A 127 14.30 11.22 -14.22
C GLY A 127 14.84 11.44 -12.81
N VAL A 128 14.08 12.18 -12.00
CA VAL A 128 14.37 12.46 -10.59
C VAL A 128 13.46 11.61 -9.70
N VAL A 129 14.04 10.84 -8.81
CA VAL A 129 13.30 10.19 -7.72
C VAL A 129 13.40 11.05 -6.47
N ILE A 130 12.26 11.55 -6.00
CA ILE A 130 12.11 12.24 -4.71
C ILE A 130 11.89 11.17 -3.65
N ASP A 131 12.96 10.84 -2.93
CA ASP A 131 12.97 9.78 -1.93
C ASP A 131 12.73 10.37 -0.53
N LEU A 132 11.58 10.05 0.05
CA LEU A 132 11.16 10.56 1.36
C LEU A 132 11.71 9.74 2.52
N SER A 133 12.49 8.68 2.27
CA SER A 133 12.97 7.76 3.31
C SER A 133 13.88 8.41 4.38
N GLY A 134 14.37 9.63 4.15
CA GLY A 134 15.08 10.44 5.12
C GLY A 134 14.17 11.19 6.12
N MET A 135 12.86 11.30 5.82
CA MET A 135 11.87 12.03 6.63
C MET A 135 11.14 11.04 7.55
N LYS A 136 11.68 10.83 8.75
CA LYS A 136 11.23 9.77 9.68
C LYS A 136 10.87 10.25 11.08
N ARG A 137 10.57 11.52 11.25
CA ARG A 137 10.11 12.03 12.53
C ARG A 137 8.69 11.55 12.81
N VAL A 138 8.43 11.14 14.06
CA VAL A 138 7.11 10.84 14.58
C VAL A 138 6.94 11.45 15.96
N GLU A 139 5.80 12.08 16.19
CA GLU A 139 5.41 12.69 17.46
C GLU A 139 4.01 12.18 17.82
N VAL A 140 3.85 11.66 19.04
CA VAL A 140 2.57 11.12 19.53
C VAL A 140 2.08 11.96 20.70
N ASP A 141 0.91 12.56 20.56
CA ASP A 141 0.15 13.17 21.66
C ASP A 141 -0.87 12.13 22.16
N ALA A 142 -0.53 11.44 23.23
CA ALA A 142 -1.36 10.35 23.75
C ALA A 142 -2.67 10.87 24.39
N GLU A 143 -2.69 12.08 24.94
CA GLU A 143 -3.88 12.67 25.55
C GLU A 143 -4.90 13.03 24.49
N LYS A 144 -4.46 13.65 23.40
CA LYS A 144 -5.31 13.97 22.25
C LYS A 144 -5.55 12.77 21.33
N ARG A 145 -4.78 11.69 21.50
CA ARG A 145 -4.77 10.51 20.64
C ARG A 145 -4.49 10.90 19.17
N VAL A 146 -3.43 11.63 18.96
CA VAL A 146 -3.00 12.10 17.66
C VAL A 146 -1.54 11.74 17.43
N ALA A 147 -1.19 11.32 16.22
CA ALA A 147 0.19 11.15 15.80
C ALA A 147 0.49 12.04 14.60
N ARG A 148 1.56 12.83 14.68
CA ARG A 148 2.17 13.49 13.55
C ARG A 148 3.34 12.66 13.04
N ALA A 149 3.29 12.26 11.78
CA ALA A 149 4.17 11.27 11.17
C ALA A 149 4.72 11.78 9.83
N GLU A 150 6.04 11.83 9.68
CA GLU A 150 6.66 12.20 8.40
C GLU A 150 6.49 11.09 7.36
N ALA A 151 6.42 11.47 6.08
CA ALA A 151 6.00 10.62 4.97
C ALA A 151 6.99 9.49 4.58
N GLY A 152 8.21 9.53 5.09
CA GLY A 152 9.23 8.48 4.91
C GLY A 152 9.13 7.31 5.90
N LEU A 153 8.24 7.40 6.89
CA LEU A 153 8.00 6.31 7.84
C LEU A 153 7.41 5.08 7.17
N LEU A 154 7.75 3.92 7.69
CA LEU A 154 7.12 2.66 7.39
C LEU A 154 5.98 2.38 8.39
N VAL A 155 5.09 1.46 8.04
CA VAL A 155 3.99 1.00 8.91
C VAL A 155 4.52 0.65 10.29
N ARG A 156 5.57 -0.20 10.38
CA ARG A 156 6.16 -0.59 11.66
C ARG A 156 6.70 0.60 12.47
N ASP A 157 7.29 1.59 11.79
CA ASP A 157 7.92 2.73 12.48
C ASP A 157 6.83 3.54 13.24
N LEU A 158 5.65 3.71 12.62
CA LEU A 158 4.52 4.40 13.22
C LEU A 158 3.82 3.54 14.29
N ASP A 159 3.62 2.25 14.03
CA ASP A 159 3.03 1.33 15.01
C ASP A 159 3.90 1.20 16.27
N GLU A 160 5.22 1.04 16.13
CA GLU A 160 6.15 1.02 17.26
C GLU A 160 6.07 2.30 18.09
N ALA A 161 5.91 3.46 17.45
CA ALA A 161 5.82 4.73 18.16
C ALA A 161 4.50 4.87 18.93
N THR A 162 3.36 4.50 18.31
CA THR A 162 2.02 4.65 18.89
C THR A 162 1.74 3.59 19.96
N GLN A 163 2.26 2.38 19.78
CA GLN A 163 2.05 1.27 20.72
C GLN A 163 2.75 1.46 22.07
N ARG A 164 3.72 2.34 22.19
CA ARG A 164 4.26 2.78 23.49
C ARG A 164 3.19 3.38 24.41
N PHE A 165 2.09 3.83 23.81
CA PHE A 165 0.95 4.44 24.50
C PHE A 165 -0.30 3.56 24.45
N GLY A 166 -0.22 2.31 23.94
CA GLY A 166 -1.37 1.46 23.73
C GLY A 166 -2.35 1.99 22.68
N LEU A 167 -1.85 2.78 21.75
CA LEU A 167 -2.63 3.41 20.68
C LEU A 167 -2.24 2.86 19.30
N ALA A 168 -3.20 2.87 18.37
CA ALA A 168 -2.97 2.51 16.97
C ALA A 168 -3.89 3.33 16.04
N THR A 169 -3.55 3.37 14.78
CA THR A 169 -4.44 3.81 13.69
C THR A 169 -4.51 2.73 12.63
N THR A 170 -5.48 2.80 11.72
CA THR A 170 -5.52 1.85 10.62
C THR A 170 -4.33 2.06 9.70
N LEU A 171 -3.48 1.05 9.60
CA LEU A 171 -2.38 0.97 8.65
C LEU A 171 -2.44 -0.39 7.91
N GLY A 172 -1.52 -0.62 6.97
CA GLY A 172 -1.46 -1.88 6.24
C GLY A 172 -0.87 -3.02 7.07
N ASP A 173 -1.11 -4.25 6.62
CA ASP A 173 -0.69 -5.47 7.31
C ASP A 173 0.78 -5.84 7.05
N CYS A 174 1.51 -5.06 6.26
CA CYS A 174 2.91 -5.30 5.94
C CYS A 174 3.81 -4.21 6.56
N PRO A 175 4.69 -4.56 7.50
CA PRO A 175 5.47 -3.61 8.30
C PRO A 175 6.47 -2.78 7.49
N THR A 176 6.84 -3.23 6.28
CA THR A 176 7.81 -2.54 5.39
C THR A 176 7.17 -1.60 4.37
N VAL A 177 5.85 -1.54 4.31
CA VAL A 177 5.13 -0.58 3.45
C VAL A 177 5.27 0.83 4.01
N GLY A 178 5.50 1.81 3.13
CA GLY A 178 5.55 3.23 3.50
C GLY A 178 4.14 3.79 3.77
N ILE A 179 3.99 4.52 4.87
CA ILE A 179 2.69 5.10 5.27
C ILE A 179 2.14 6.07 4.21
N ALA A 180 3.01 6.77 3.48
CA ALA A 180 2.59 7.79 2.52
C ALA A 180 1.79 7.17 1.36
N GLY A 181 2.38 6.25 0.61
CA GLY A 181 1.70 5.62 -0.52
C GLY A 181 0.45 4.85 -0.09
N LEU A 182 0.50 4.22 1.07
CA LEU A 182 -0.62 3.51 1.67
C LEU A 182 -1.80 4.47 1.92
N THR A 183 -1.60 5.52 2.70
CA THR A 183 -2.67 6.46 3.11
C THR A 183 -3.24 7.23 1.92
N LEU A 184 -2.38 7.70 1.01
CA LEU A 184 -2.83 8.41 -0.19
C LEU A 184 -3.66 7.52 -1.12
N GLY A 185 -3.44 6.21 -1.14
CA GLY A 185 -4.23 5.23 -1.87
C GLY A 185 -5.49 4.73 -1.15
N GLY A 186 -5.77 5.25 0.04
CA GLY A 186 -6.85 4.81 0.93
C GLY A 186 -6.32 4.10 2.18
N GLY A 187 -5.55 3.03 2.00
CA GLY A 187 -4.91 2.26 3.07
C GLY A 187 -5.85 1.27 3.76
N LEU A 188 -5.77 0.02 3.33
CA LEU A 188 -6.53 -1.09 3.92
C LEU A 188 -5.68 -1.79 4.96
N GLY A 189 -6.28 -2.23 6.07
CA GLY A 189 -5.63 -2.98 7.12
C GLY A 189 -6.61 -3.60 8.11
N ALA A 190 -6.09 -4.37 9.05
CA ALA A 190 -6.90 -5.19 9.94
C ALA A 190 -7.83 -4.40 10.89
N LEU A 191 -7.52 -3.14 11.17
CA LEU A 191 -8.37 -2.27 11.99
C LEU A 191 -9.47 -1.55 11.19
N MET A 192 -9.47 -1.67 9.85
CA MET A 192 -10.37 -0.94 8.96
C MET A 192 -11.87 -1.19 9.22
N PRO A 193 -12.33 -2.41 9.54
CA PRO A 193 -13.76 -2.61 9.75
C PRO A 193 -14.32 -1.74 10.88
N LYS A 194 -13.53 -1.50 11.94
CA LYS A 194 -13.93 -0.69 13.11
C LYS A 194 -13.64 0.79 12.96
N TYR A 195 -12.47 1.14 12.41
CA TYR A 195 -11.96 2.51 12.45
C TYR A 195 -11.86 3.17 11.07
N GLY A 196 -12.34 2.51 10.01
CA GLY A 196 -12.20 3.00 8.64
C GLY A 196 -10.79 2.77 8.06
N ALA A 197 -10.59 3.16 6.82
CA ALA A 197 -9.29 3.07 6.14
C ALA A 197 -8.26 4.06 6.74
N ALA A 198 -6.99 3.94 6.41
CA ALA A 198 -5.95 4.85 6.87
C ALA A 198 -6.29 6.32 6.55
N CYS A 199 -6.81 6.59 5.34
CA CYS A 199 -7.21 7.93 4.93
C CYS A 199 -8.45 8.46 5.68
N ASP A 200 -9.28 7.61 6.27
CA ASP A 200 -10.42 8.03 7.09
C ASP A 200 -9.99 8.52 8.47
N ASN A 201 -8.81 8.06 8.93
CA ASN A 201 -8.18 8.48 10.18
C ASN A 201 -7.27 9.70 10.01
N LEU A 202 -7.14 10.25 8.79
CA LEU A 202 -6.31 11.41 8.52
C LEU A 202 -7.02 12.68 9.02
N ILE A 203 -6.35 13.45 9.86
CA ILE A 203 -6.79 14.76 10.39
C ILE A 203 -6.31 15.87 9.47
N SER A 204 -5.02 15.86 9.14
CA SER A 204 -4.37 16.82 8.24
C SER A 204 -3.16 16.22 7.53
N ALA A 205 -2.67 16.90 6.50
CA ALA A 205 -1.43 16.58 5.82
C ALA A 205 -0.67 17.84 5.42
N GLN A 206 0.66 17.79 5.46
CA GLN A 206 1.53 18.82 4.89
C GLN A 206 1.91 18.42 3.47
N VAL A 207 1.65 19.29 2.50
CA VAL A 207 1.81 19.02 1.08
C VAL A 207 2.73 20.05 0.45
N VAL A 208 3.70 19.59 -0.32
CA VAL A 208 4.46 20.44 -1.25
C VAL A 208 3.80 20.33 -2.61
N THR A 209 3.24 21.43 -3.08
CA THR A 209 2.58 21.53 -4.39
C THR A 209 3.61 21.56 -5.51
N VAL A 210 3.16 21.36 -6.75
CA VAL A 210 4.07 21.30 -7.92
C VAL A 210 4.88 22.60 -8.12
N ASP A 211 4.33 23.74 -7.71
CA ASP A 211 5.00 25.06 -7.72
C ASP A 211 5.89 25.31 -6.47
N GLY A 212 6.17 24.26 -5.67
CA GLY A 212 7.07 24.32 -4.52
C GLY A 212 6.49 24.93 -3.25
N ARG A 213 5.22 25.37 -3.24
CA ARG A 213 4.57 25.91 -2.03
C ARG A 213 4.27 24.79 -1.04
N GLN A 214 4.47 25.08 0.24
CA GLN A 214 4.07 24.21 1.33
C GLN A 214 2.69 24.64 1.83
N VAL A 215 1.74 23.73 1.80
CA VAL A 215 0.36 23.97 2.20
C VAL A 215 -0.13 22.88 3.15
N GLU A 216 -1.01 23.23 4.06
CA GLU A 216 -1.76 22.27 4.85
C GLU A 216 -3.03 21.87 4.10
N ALA A 217 -3.32 20.56 4.10
CA ALA A 217 -4.58 20.00 3.65
C ALA A 217 -5.33 19.42 4.85
N SER A 218 -6.49 19.99 5.17
CA SER A 218 -7.36 19.55 6.26
C SER A 218 -8.82 19.92 5.95
N GLN A 219 -9.76 19.49 6.80
CA GLN A 219 -11.18 19.92 6.67
C GLN A 219 -11.34 21.45 6.70
N LYS A 220 -10.42 22.18 7.37
CA LYS A 220 -10.47 23.64 7.55
C LYS A 220 -9.59 24.39 6.56
N SER A 221 -8.53 23.76 6.06
CA SER A 221 -7.55 24.36 5.17
C SER A 221 -7.41 23.50 3.90
N ASN A 222 -7.62 24.10 2.72
CA ASN A 222 -7.59 23.40 1.44
C ASN A 222 -8.44 22.10 1.41
N PRO A 223 -9.75 22.15 1.72
CA PRO A 223 -10.60 20.98 1.89
C PRO A 223 -10.71 20.11 0.63
N ASP A 224 -10.67 20.72 -0.57
CA ASP A 224 -10.68 19.98 -1.83
C ASP A 224 -9.40 19.18 -2.03
N LEU A 225 -8.23 19.75 -1.67
CA LEU A 225 -6.96 19.01 -1.67
C LEU A 225 -7.00 17.88 -0.63
N PHE A 226 -7.54 18.16 0.56
CA PHE A 226 -7.70 17.15 1.61
C PHE A 226 -8.59 15.99 1.16
N TRP A 227 -9.68 16.28 0.45
CA TRP A 227 -10.52 15.25 -0.15
C TRP A 227 -9.75 14.45 -1.22
N ALA A 228 -9.00 15.13 -2.10
CA ALA A 228 -8.31 14.54 -3.22
C ALA A 228 -7.19 13.56 -2.79
N ILE A 229 -6.42 13.91 -1.75
CA ILE A 229 -5.33 13.06 -1.24
C ILE A 229 -5.81 11.84 -0.44
N ARG A 230 -7.09 11.76 -0.11
CA ARG A 230 -7.71 10.64 0.61
C ARG A 230 -8.24 9.57 -0.34
N GLY A 231 -7.34 8.91 -1.06
CA GLY A 231 -7.60 7.85 -2.04
C GLY A 231 -7.20 8.19 -3.48
N GLY A 232 -6.92 9.47 -3.80
CA GLY A 232 -6.50 9.89 -5.13
C GLY A 232 -5.00 9.73 -5.41
N GLY A 233 -4.22 9.22 -4.46
CA GLY A 233 -2.79 9.00 -4.60
C GLY A 233 -1.96 10.28 -4.62
N GLY A 234 -0.76 10.21 -5.19
CA GLY A 234 0.24 11.29 -5.22
C GLY A 234 0.05 12.30 -6.37
N ASN A 235 -1.13 12.42 -6.97
CA ASN A 235 -1.37 13.24 -8.16
C ASN A 235 -1.50 14.75 -7.86
N PHE A 236 -1.55 15.15 -6.60
CA PHE A 236 -1.91 16.52 -6.18
C PHE A 236 -0.75 17.25 -5.49
N GLY A 237 0.41 16.65 -5.42
CA GLY A 237 1.60 17.16 -4.76
C GLY A 237 2.31 16.08 -3.95
N VAL A 238 3.39 16.45 -3.30
CA VAL A 238 4.20 15.55 -2.46
C VAL A 238 3.81 15.77 -1.00
N VAL A 239 3.16 14.79 -0.38
CA VAL A 239 2.86 14.85 1.05
C VAL A 239 4.14 14.56 1.83
N THR A 240 4.47 15.42 2.78
CA THR A 240 5.70 15.36 3.59
C THR A 240 5.44 14.94 5.04
N ALA A 241 4.22 15.17 5.55
CA ALA A 241 3.80 14.72 6.87
C ALA A 241 2.28 14.52 6.91
N PHE A 242 1.85 13.63 7.78
CA PHE A 242 0.46 13.31 8.07
C PHE A 242 0.17 13.51 9.55
N GLU A 243 -1.07 13.85 9.88
CA GLU A 243 -1.59 13.85 11.24
C GLU A 243 -2.75 12.86 11.31
N TYR A 244 -2.61 11.83 12.15
CA TYR A 244 -3.58 10.74 12.27
C TYR A 244 -4.32 10.77 13.58
N GLN A 245 -5.62 10.46 13.55
CA GLN A 245 -6.38 10.04 14.72
C GLN A 245 -5.92 8.65 15.14
N LEU A 246 -5.68 8.50 16.46
CA LEU A 246 -5.32 7.23 17.08
C LEU A 246 -6.49 6.68 17.92
N HIS A 247 -6.49 5.36 18.06
CA HIS A 247 -7.51 4.60 18.80
C HIS A 247 -6.85 3.70 19.86
N PRO A 248 -7.50 3.43 21.01
CA PRO A 248 -6.99 2.50 22.01
C PRO A 248 -7.01 1.06 21.45
N VAL A 249 -5.84 0.51 21.19
CA VAL A 249 -5.60 -0.88 20.78
C VAL A 249 -4.23 -1.28 21.29
N SER A 250 -4.17 -2.15 22.29
CA SER A 250 -2.92 -2.65 22.88
C SER A 250 -2.72 -4.14 22.62
N GLU A 251 -3.74 -4.94 22.91
CA GLU A 251 -3.77 -6.37 22.65
C GLU A 251 -4.93 -6.72 21.71
N VAL A 252 -4.72 -7.76 20.93
CA VAL A 252 -5.71 -8.28 19.98
C VAL A 252 -5.73 -9.80 20.03
N LEU A 253 -6.88 -10.39 19.70
CA LEU A 253 -6.94 -11.81 19.40
C LEU A 253 -6.64 -11.98 17.91
N ALA A 254 -5.46 -12.49 17.58
CA ALA A 254 -5.03 -12.59 16.19
C ALA A 254 -4.29 -13.88 15.91
N GLY A 255 -4.27 -14.26 14.64
CA GLY A 255 -3.57 -15.45 14.15
C GLY A 255 -4.17 -16.00 12.87
N THR A 256 -3.85 -17.23 12.58
CA THR A 256 -4.22 -17.91 11.34
C THR A 256 -5.01 -19.16 11.61
N LEU A 257 -5.98 -19.44 10.74
CA LEU A 257 -6.65 -20.73 10.62
C LEU A 257 -6.32 -21.30 9.23
N MET A 258 -5.69 -22.47 9.18
CA MET A 258 -5.29 -23.10 7.92
C MET A 258 -6.08 -24.36 7.64
N TYR A 259 -6.51 -24.52 6.40
CA TYR A 259 -7.35 -25.63 5.95
C TYR A 259 -6.79 -26.30 4.71
N PRO A 260 -6.90 -27.65 4.60
CA PRO A 260 -6.40 -28.38 3.46
C PRO A 260 -7.28 -28.10 2.21
N ARG A 261 -6.74 -28.50 1.05
CA ARG A 261 -7.34 -28.27 -0.28
C ARG A 261 -8.77 -28.75 -0.37
N GLU A 262 -9.07 -29.92 0.18
CA GLU A 262 -10.35 -30.59 0.08
C GLU A 262 -11.48 -29.76 0.73
N ARG A 263 -11.11 -28.92 1.69
CA ARG A 263 -12.05 -28.06 2.45
C ARG A 263 -12.25 -26.68 1.83
N ILE A 264 -11.51 -26.31 0.79
CA ILE A 264 -11.57 -24.96 0.20
C ILE A 264 -13.01 -24.54 -0.19
N PRO A 265 -13.84 -25.39 -0.88
CA PRO A 265 -15.19 -24.96 -1.26
C PRO A 265 -16.10 -24.70 -0.05
N GLU A 266 -16.00 -25.52 0.99
CA GLU A 266 -16.77 -25.38 2.22
C GLU A 266 -16.30 -24.15 3.01
N MET A 267 -15.00 -23.94 3.10
CA MET A 267 -14.40 -22.80 3.79
C MET A 267 -14.72 -21.47 3.14
N LEU A 268 -14.76 -21.39 1.82
CA LEU A 268 -15.18 -20.18 1.12
C LEU A 268 -16.64 -19.83 1.44
N GLN A 269 -17.53 -20.83 1.58
CA GLN A 269 -18.91 -20.58 1.98
C GLN A 269 -19.00 -20.12 3.43
N ALA A 270 -18.26 -20.77 4.33
CA ALA A 270 -18.18 -20.39 5.74
C ALA A 270 -17.61 -18.97 5.91
N TYR A 271 -16.56 -18.65 5.17
CA TYR A 271 -15.94 -17.32 5.13
C TYR A 271 -16.94 -16.23 4.72
N VAL A 272 -17.64 -16.42 3.60
CA VAL A 272 -18.64 -15.46 3.11
C VAL A 272 -19.78 -15.26 4.12
N LYS A 273 -20.26 -16.35 4.71
CA LYS A 273 -21.31 -16.28 5.74
C LYS A 273 -20.82 -15.57 7.01
N PHE A 274 -19.60 -15.90 7.45
CA PHE A 274 -18.99 -15.32 8.64
C PHE A 274 -18.75 -13.82 8.46
N THR A 275 -18.08 -13.41 7.39
CA THR A 275 -17.75 -11.99 7.14
C THR A 275 -18.98 -11.11 6.92
N GLY A 276 -20.10 -11.71 6.44
CA GLY A 276 -21.39 -11.00 6.31
C GLY A 276 -22.11 -10.71 7.63
N ALA A 277 -21.71 -11.37 8.73
CA ALA A 277 -22.32 -11.23 10.06
C ALA A 277 -21.30 -10.84 11.15
N ALA A 278 -20.04 -10.70 10.80
CA ALA A 278 -18.98 -10.34 11.74
C ALA A 278 -19.16 -8.91 12.27
N PRO A 279 -18.88 -8.67 13.56
CA PRO A 279 -18.89 -7.32 14.12
C PRO A 279 -17.71 -6.51 13.57
N ASP A 280 -17.79 -5.18 13.69
CA ASP A 280 -16.76 -4.26 13.20
C ASP A 280 -15.37 -4.47 13.85
N GLU A 281 -15.32 -5.04 15.04
CA GLU A 281 -14.07 -5.40 15.72
C GLU A 281 -13.32 -6.56 15.05
N MET A 282 -13.97 -7.32 14.17
CA MET A 282 -13.42 -8.52 13.55
C MET A 282 -13.00 -8.26 12.11
N SER A 283 -11.73 -8.44 11.84
CA SER A 283 -11.17 -8.50 10.50
C SER A 283 -10.76 -9.93 10.15
N VAL A 284 -11.17 -10.42 8.99
CA VAL A 284 -10.74 -11.72 8.47
C VAL A 284 -10.41 -11.61 6.98
N VAL A 285 -9.21 -12.05 6.61
CA VAL A 285 -8.77 -12.12 5.21
C VAL A 285 -8.59 -13.57 4.82
N GLY A 286 -9.29 -14.01 3.77
CA GLY A 286 -9.17 -15.37 3.22
C GLY A 286 -8.22 -15.41 2.03
N LEU A 287 -7.22 -16.29 2.07
CA LEU A 287 -6.22 -16.47 1.01
C LEU A 287 -6.20 -17.93 0.54
N VAL A 288 -6.24 -18.14 -0.77
CA VAL A 288 -5.94 -19.44 -1.38
C VAL A 288 -4.56 -19.36 -2.00
N PHE A 289 -3.64 -20.20 -1.54
CA PHE A 289 -2.27 -20.20 -2.04
C PHE A 289 -1.79 -21.62 -2.37
N PRO A 290 -0.85 -21.76 -3.33
CA PRO A 290 -0.26 -23.05 -3.64
C PRO A 290 0.74 -23.47 -2.56
N SER A 291 0.76 -24.77 -2.23
CA SER A 291 1.79 -25.39 -1.41
C SER A 291 2.27 -26.70 -2.05
N GLU A 292 3.34 -27.29 -1.52
CA GLU A 292 3.84 -28.59 -2.00
C GLU A 292 2.79 -29.70 -1.91
N GLN A 293 1.90 -29.62 -0.91
CA GLN A 293 0.80 -30.58 -0.68
C GLN A 293 -0.49 -30.20 -1.43
N GLY A 294 -0.42 -29.26 -2.37
CA GLY A 294 -1.58 -28.71 -3.09
C GLY A 294 -2.00 -27.34 -2.59
N ALA A 295 -3.12 -26.82 -3.11
CA ALA A 295 -3.65 -25.53 -2.65
C ALA A 295 -4.14 -25.61 -1.21
N ARG A 296 -3.91 -24.56 -0.43
CA ARG A 296 -4.43 -24.40 0.94
C ARG A 296 -5.27 -23.15 1.05
N PHE A 297 -6.21 -23.14 1.99
CA PHE A 297 -6.95 -21.96 2.38
C PHE A 297 -6.47 -21.47 3.75
N LEU A 298 -6.03 -20.23 3.79
CA LEU A 298 -5.58 -19.53 4.99
C LEU A 298 -6.57 -18.42 5.32
N MET A 299 -7.05 -18.37 6.55
CA MET A 299 -7.73 -17.22 7.11
C MET A 299 -6.79 -16.50 8.07
N LEU A 300 -6.50 -15.24 7.80
CA LEU A 300 -5.86 -14.33 8.73
C LEU A 300 -6.97 -13.63 9.51
N SER A 301 -6.96 -13.72 10.83
CA SER A 301 -7.97 -13.11 11.69
C SER A 301 -7.34 -12.16 12.69
N LEU A 302 -8.00 -11.02 12.91
CA LEU A 302 -7.69 -10.08 13.97
C LEU A 302 -9.00 -9.56 14.57
N TYR A 303 -9.11 -9.67 15.90
CA TYR A 303 -10.21 -9.12 16.66
C TYR A 303 -9.69 -8.13 17.71
N CYS A 304 -10.11 -6.87 17.58
CA CYS A 304 -9.68 -5.76 18.43
C CYS A 304 -10.71 -5.38 19.52
N GLY A 305 -11.61 -6.29 19.84
CA GLY A 305 -12.55 -6.18 20.96
C GLY A 305 -12.09 -7.00 22.17
N GLN A 306 -13.03 -7.32 23.07
CA GLN A 306 -12.74 -8.13 24.25
C GLN A 306 -12.36 -9.57 23.84
N PRO A 307 -11.17 -10.10 24.19
CA PRO A 307 -10.66 -11.36 23.66
C PRO A 307 -11.56 -12.59 23.83
N SER A 308 -12.27 -12.68 24.98
CA SER A 308 -13.21 -13.78 25.24
C SER A 308 -14.32 -13.86 24.19
N LEU A 309 -14.88 -12.72 23.80
CA LEU A 309 -15.91 -12.65 22.76
C LEU A 309 -15.34 -13.04 21.38
N GLY A 310 -14.11 -12.66 21.10
CA GLY A 310 -13.43 -13.03 19.84
C GLY A 310 -13.24 -14.54 19.69
N HIS A 311 -12.90 -15.23 20.79
CA HIS A 311 -12.84 -16.69 20.79
C HIS A 311 -14.18 -17.35 20.46
N ASP A 312 -15.29 -16.83 21.01
CA ASP A 312 -16.64 -17.33 20.74
C ASP A 312 -17.05 -17.08 19.28
N LEU A 313 -16.75 -15.91 18.75
CA LEU A 313 -17.01 -15.57 17.35
C LEU A 313 -16.32 -16.53 16.37
N LEU A 314 -15.10 -16.97 16.66
CA LEU A 314 -14.34 -17.88 15.80
C LEU A 314 -14.73 -19.35 15.91
N LYS A 315 -15.56 -19.75 16.89
CA LYS A 315 -16.04 -21.15 17.05
C LYS A 315 -16.64 -21.75 15.76
N PRO A 316 -17.50 -21.04 15.00
CA PRO A 316 -18.07 -21.59 13.77
C PRO A 316 -17.04 -21.88 12.69
N LEU A 317 -15.91 -21.20 12.69
CA LEU A 317 -14.81 -21.44 11.76
C LEU A 317 -13.89 -22.58 12.23
N ARG A 318 -13.83 -22.84 13.54
CA ARG A 318 -12.98 -23.88 14.15
C ARG A 318 -13.66 -25.25 14.19
N ALA A 319 -14.93 -25.30 14.65
CA ALA A 319 -15.57 -26.54 15.05
C ALA A 319 -15.92 -27.52 13.91
N PRO A 320 -16.49 -27.12 12.76
CA PRO A 320 -16.92 -28.09 11.75
C PRO A 320 -15.77 -28.59 10.88
N LEU A 321 -14.60 -28.03 10.96
CA LEU A 321 -13.64 -28.05 9.86
C LEU A 321 -12.25 -28.49 10.29
N LYS A 322 -12.06 -29.22 11.34
CA LYS A 322 -10.74 -29.70 11.81
C LYS A 322 -9.62 -28.87 11.14
N THR A 323 -9.36 -27.70 11.68
CA THR A 323 -8.25 -26.85 11.20
C THR A 323 -6.99 -27.70 11.19
N GLN A 324 -6.20 -27.59 10.14
CA GLN A 324 -4.91 -28.22 10.08
C GLN A 324 -3.92 -27.52 11.02
N GLU A 325 -4.12 -26.21 11.19
CA GLU A 325 -3.31 -25.36 12.05
C GLU A 325 -4.17 -24.19 12.53
N ASP A 326 -4.15 -23.93 13.83
CA ASP A 326 -4.82 -22.80 14.50
C ASP A 326 -3.78 -22.11 15.41
N THR A 327 -3.37 -20.90 15.03
CA THR A 327 -2.39 -20.10 15.77
C THR A 327 -3.05 -18.91 16.49
N VAL A 328 -4.39 -18.80 16.47
CA VAL A 328 -5.11 -17.65 17.02
C VAL A 328 -5.00 -17.61 18.54
N LYS A 329 -4.39 -16.53 19.04
CA LYS A 329 -4.16 -16.26 20.46
C LYS A 329 -4.20 -14.76 20.73
N VAL A 330 -4.27 -14.38 22.01
CA VAL A 330 -4.11 -12.98 22.43
C VAL A 330 -2.63 -12.62 22.32
N ILE A 331 -2.34 -11.54 21.61
CA ILE A 331 -0.99 -11.02 21.38
C ILE A 331 -1.01 -9.49 21.41
N PRO A 332 0.13 -8.84 21.70
CA PRO A 332 0.31 -7.43 21.45
C PRO A 332 0.00 -7.08 19.98
N TYR A 333 -0.63 -5.92 19.75
CA TYR A 333 -0.99 -5.50 18.38
C TYR A 333 0.23 -5.45 17.44
N LEU A 334 1.41 -5.04 17.92
CA LEU A 334 2.64 -5.05 17.14
C LEU A 334 3.02 -6.42 16.56
N GLU A 335 2.64 -7.51 17.24
CA GLU A 335 2.92 -8.88 16.80
C GLU A 335 1.87 -9.39 15.82
N ALA A 336 0.77 -8.67 15.66
CA ALA A 336 -0.37 -9.08 14.85
C ALA A 336 -0.20 -8.83 13.35
N HIS A 337 0.94 -8.31 12.89
CA HIS A 337 1.23 -8.14 11.46
C HIS A 337 1.47 -9.51 10.80
N PRO A 338 0.45 -10.11 10.15
CA PRO A 338 0.50 -11.51 9.71
C PRO A 338 1.42 -11.71 8.50
N MET A 339 1.77 -10.63 7.81
CA MET A 339 2.58 -10.70 6.61
C MET A 339 4.01 -10.23 6.88
N GLY A 340 4.78 -11.03 7.61
CA GLY A 340 6.21 -11.00 7.45
C GLY A 340 6.53 -11.31 5.99
N MET A 341 6.56 -10.28 5.14
CA MET A 341 6.97 -10.46 3.75
C MET A 341 8.37 -11.06 3.74
N PRO A 342 8.62 -12.12 2.97
CA PRO A 342 9.97 -12.62 2.80
C PRO A 342 10.87 -11.47 2.37
N ARG A 343 12.04 -11.35 2.96
CA ARG A 343 13.03 -10.29 2.66
C ARG A 343 13.49 -10.30 1.19
N ASN A 344 13.15 -11.34 0.45
CA ASN A 344 13.46 -11.48 -0.97
C ASN A 344 12.39 -10.77 -1.79
N ALA A 345 12.77 -9.70 -2.46
CA ALA A 345 11.92 -9.01 -3.41
C ALA A 345 11.72 -9.91 -4.65
N TYR A 346 10.46 -10.17 -4.99
CA TYR A 346 10.07 -10.91 -6.18
C TYR A 346 9.49 -9.96 -7.23
N ALA A 347 9.44 -10.40 -8.49
CA ALA A 347 8.61 -9.77 -9.48
C ALA A 347 7.15 -10.17 -9.23
N TYR A 348 6.31 -9.20 -8.91
CA TYR A 348 4.89 -9.43 -8.63
C TYR A 348 4.03 -8.93 -9.79
N PHE A 349 3.13 -9.79 -10.24
CA PHE A 349 2.05 -9.42 -11.15
C PHE A 349 0.73 -9.61 -10.40
N TYR A 350 0.06 -8.51 -10.08
CA TYR A 350 -1.22 -8.53 -9.40
C TYR A 350 -2.36 -8.54 -10.43
N MET A 351 -3.28 -9.47 -10.23
CA MET A 351 -4.55 -9.48 -10.93
C MET A 351 -5.64 -9.52 -9.86
N THR A 352 -6.43 -8.46 -9.76
CA THR A 352 -7.56 -8.38 -8.83
C THR A 352 -8.86 -8.65 -9.58
N CYS A 353 -9.70 -9.53 -9.03
CA CYS A 353 -11.07 -9.69 -9.43
C CYS A 353 -11.97 -9.49 -8.22
N SER A 354 -12.97 -8.63 -8.36
CA SER A 354 -14.01 -8.46 -7.35
C SER A 354 -15.22 -9.32 -7.70
N PHE A 355 -15.67 -10.14 -6.75
CA PHE A 355 -16.89 -10.92 -6.90
C PHE A 355 -18.05 -10.14 -6.24
N ARG A 356 -19.02 -9.69 -7.05
CA ARG A 356 -20.32 -9.25 -6.53
C ARG A 356 -21.27 -10.41 -6.62
N ASN A 357 -21.85 -10.84 -5.49
CA ASN A 357 -22.96 -11.82 -5.41
C ASN A 357 -22.90 -12.90 -6.49
N SER A 358 -21.81 -13.68 -6.47
CA SER A 358 -21.60 -14.69 -7.54
C SER A 358 -22.45 -15.92 -7.30
N PRO A 359 -23.32 -16.32 -8.22
CA PRO A 359 -23.95 -17.62 -8.18
C PRO A 359 -22.89 -18.73 -8.18
N ARG A 360 -23.17 -19.89 -7.60
CA ARG A 360 -22.27 -21.06 -7.48
C ARG A 360 -21.53 -21.46 -8.78
N SER A 361 -22.05 -21.08 -9.93
CA SER A 361 -21.47 -21.34 -11.26
C SER A 361 -20.16 -20.56 -11.55
N GLN A 362 -19.90 -19.44 -10.89
CA GLN A 362 -18.72 -18.59 -11.14
C GLN A 362 -17.49 -19.01 -10.32
N LEU A 363 -17.62 -19.89 -9.34
CA LEU A 363 -16.49 -20.45 -8.58
C LEU A 363 -15.74 -21.57 -9.36
N ARG A 364 -16.29 -22.07 -10.46
CA ARG A 364 -15.68 -23.12 -11.29
C ARG A 364 -14.39 -22.71 -12.04
N PRO A 365 -14.18 -21.48 -12.49
CA PRO A 365 -12.94 -21.09 -13.22
C PRO A 365 -11.68 -21.14 -12.38
N LEU A 366 -11.73 -20.87 -11.06
CA LEU A 366 -10.57 -20.89 -10.18
C LEU A 366 -9.92 -22.29 -10.08
N GLN A 367 -10.71 -23.36 -10.21
CA GLN A 367 -10.20 -24.74 -10.22
C GLN A 367 -9.47 -25.11 -11.51
N ARG A 368 -9.78 -24.45 -12.65
CA ARG A 368 -9.12 -24.72 -13.96
C ARG A 368 -7.79 -24.01 -14.09
N GLN A 369 -7.62 -22.80 -13.54
CA GLN A 369 -6.37 -22.04 -13.68
C GLN A 369 -5.22 -22.65 -12.88
N SER A 370 -5.48 -23.35 -11.77
CA SER A 370 -4.46 -24.07 -11.01
C SER A 370 -3.86 -25.29 -11.76
N ARG A 371 -4.54 -25.79 -12.82
CA ARG A 371 -4.05 -26.90 -13.65
C ARG A 371 -3.15 -26.45 -14.84
N MET A 372 -3.18 -25.17 -15.24
CA MET A 372 -2.43 -24.69 -16.41
C MET A 372 -0.98 -24.27 -16.15
N ARG A 373 -0.50 -24.25 -14.89
CA ARG A 373 0.87 -23.85 -14.56
C ARG A 373 1.85 -25.00 -14.25
N ARG A 374 1.65 -26.18 -14.87
CA ARG A 374 2.64 -27.26 -14.88
C ARG A 374 3.28 -27.42 -16.25
N ARG A 375 3.75 -26.36 -16.89
CA ARG A 375 4.76 -26.46 -17.94
C ARG A 375 5.90 -25.54 -17.55
N GLY A 376 6.97 -26.16 -17.05
CA GLY A 376 8.22 -25.49 -16.79
C GLY A 376 8.87 -25.01 -18.09
N PRO A 377 9.85 -24.10 -18.00
CA PRO A 377 10.57 -23.62 -19.16
C PRO A 377 11.45 -24.75 -19.69
N GLY A 378 11.06 -25.28 -20.81
CA GLY A 378 11.93 -26.08 -21.66
C GLY A 378 12.09 -25.36 -23.00
N CYS A 379 13.35 -25.01 -23.29
CA CYS A 379 13.93 -24.33 -24.45
C CYS A 379 13.75 -22.83 -24.51
#